data_8d3e8406e575fd3a2aceac4299e0e316
#
_entry.id   8d3e8406e575fd3a2aceac4299e0e316
#
_cell.length_a   1.000
_cell.length_b   1.000
_cell.length_c   1.000
_cell.angle_alpha   90.00
_cell.angle_beta   90.00
_cell.angle_gamma   90.00
#
_symmetry.space_group_name_H-M   'P 1'
#
loop_
_entity.id
_entity.type
_entity.pdbx_description
1 polymer ?
#
loop_
_entity_poly.entity_id
_entity_poly.type
_entity_poly.pdbx_seq_one_letter_code
_entity_poly.pdbx_strand_id
1 'polypeptide(L)'
;MNSLLEKLQPYPFEKLRRLLDGVAGNEKLKPINLQIGEPKHPTPELVKRALVQALDGLAIYPLTAGLPELRQAVSQWLGRRYGIPAPDPATQVVPVNGTREALFAFAQTILSPGQNAKVVCPNPFYQIYEGAAILGGATPVYGEPKAWDEVQLVYACSPANPSGAVMGLEAWKRLFELSDRHGFVIASDECYSEIYFDRPPLGALEASVKLDRPDFSRLVVFSSLSKRSNCPGMRSGFAAGDAALLKKFLLYRTYHGSAMSLSVQHASIAAWNDEAHVVENRRLYAEKFRAALPLIKSPLQAEMPDGGFYIWLRTPIDDAEFVRRLYAEYNVLGLPGSYLARSVDGENPGKNRVRLALVAPRDECVEAANRITQFARQL
;
A
#
# COMPACT_ATOMS: atom_id res chain seq x y z
N MET A 1 -8.47 4.89 29.80
CA MET A 1 -8.18 4.33 28.47
C MET A 1 -8.35 5.40 27.42
N ASN A 2 -7.64 5.34 26.29
CA ASN A 2 -7.85 6.31 25.21
C ASN A 2 -9.21 6.08 24.54
N SER A 3 -10.15 7.01 24.71
CA SER A 3 -11.52 6.94 24.16
C SER A 3 -11.57 6.95 22.61
N LEU A 4 -10.50 7.39 21.95
CA LEU A 4 -10.42 7.36 20.49
C LEU A 4 -10.39 5.93 19.93
N LEU A 5 -9.96 4.94 20.72
CA LEU A 5 -9.99 3.53 20.32
C LEU A 5 -11.40 3.02 20.03
N GLU A 6 -12.41 3.55 20.71
CA GLU A 6 -13.82 3.18 20.52
C GLU A 6 -14.38 3.68 19.17
N LYS A 7 -13.71 4.66 18.55
CA LYS A 7 -14.07 5.19 17.22
C LYS A 7 -13.55 4.36 16.07
N LEU A 8 -12.60 3.44 16.34
CA LEU A 8 -12.02 2.59 15.30
C LEU A 8 -13.04 1.56 14.81
N GLN A 9 -13.14 1.43 13.50
CA GLN A 9 -13.96 0.39 12.88
C GLN A 9 -13.25 -0.99 12.93
N PRO A 10 -13.99 -2.11 13.01
CA PRO A 10 -13.41 -3.42 12.85
C PRO A 10 -12.63 -3.52 11.53
N TYR A 11 -11.43 -4.10 11.59
CA TYR A 11 -10.57 -4.24 10.43
C TYR A 11 -11.25 -5.11 9.35
N PRO A 12 -11.04 -4.89 8.03
CA PRO A 12 -11.75 -5.62 6.96
C PRO A 12 -11.68 -7.15 7.09
N PHE A 13 -10.53 -7.68 7.53
CA PHE A 13 -10.39 -9.13 7.75
C PHE A 13 -11.18 -9.64 8.96
N GLU A 14 -11.41 -8.81 9.96
CA GLU A 14 -12.29 -9.12 11.08
C GLU A 14 -13.75 -9.15 10.64
N LYS A 15 -14.17 -8.18 9.80
CA LYS A 15 -15.51 -8.19 9.19
C LYS A 15 -15.70 -9.42 8.32
N LEU A 16 -14.69 -9.80 7.53
CA LEU A 16 -14.73 -11.00 6.68
C LEU A 16 -14.82 -12.28 7.55
N ARG A 17 -14.07 -12.37 8.65
CA ARG A 17 -14.16 -13.50 9.57
C ARG A 17 -15.56 -13.66 10.14
N ARG A 18 -16.21 -12.57 10.53
CA ARG A 18 -17.60 -12.56 11.02
C ARG A 18 -18.60 -12.94 9.92
N LEU A 19 -18.40 -12.50 8.67
CA LEU A 19 -19.23 -12.87 7.53
C LEU A 19 -19.21 -14.37 7.27
N LEU A 20 -18.07 -15.00 7.51
CA LEU A 20 -17.86 -16.45 7.25
C LEU A 20 -18.05 -17.31 8.50
N ASP A 21 -18.46 -16.74 9.61
CA ASP A 21 -18.73 -17.50 10.84
C ASP A 21 -19.84 -18.52 10.60
N GLY A 22 -19.57 -19.78 10.92
CA GLY A 22 -20.47 -20.90 10.65
C GLY A 22 -20.62 -21.31 9.18
N VAL A 23 -19.87 -20.71 8.24
CA VAL A 23 -19.88 -21.08 6.83
C VAL A 23 -18.74 -22.05 6.54
N ALA A 24 -19.08 -23.28 6.14
CA ALA A 24 -18.09 -24.25 5.66
C ALA A 24 -17.79 -24.02 4.18
N GLY A 25 -16.50 -24.07 3.80
CA GLY A 25 -16.11 -24.11 2.39
C GLY A 25 -16.39 -25.51 1.79
N ASN A 26 -16.50 -25.57 0.47
CA ASN A 26 -16.70 -26.84 -0.25
C ASN A 26 -15.49 -27.76 -0.05
N GLU A 27 -15.64 -28.77 0.77
CA GLU A 27 -14.58 -29.71 1.14
C GLU A 27 -14.05 -30.58 -0.04
N LYS A 28 -14.82 -30.66 -1.15
CA LYS A 28 -14.37 -31.33 -2.37
C LYS A 28 -13.37 -30.53 -3.16
N LEU A 29 -13.18 -29.25 -2.84
CA LEU A 29 -12.30 -28.33 -3.54
C LEU A 29 -11.20 -27.83 -2.59
N LYS A 30 -9.95 -27.83 -3.07
CA LYS A 30 -8.84 -27.23 -2.32
C LYS A 30 -9.11 -25.72 -2.11
N PRO A 31 -8.93 -25.17 -0.88
CA PRO A 31 -9.13 -23.74 -0.63
C PRO A 31 -8.11 -22.89 -1.39
N ILE A 32 -8.60 -21.81 -2.01
CA ILE A 32 -7.75 -20.81 -2.66
C ILE A 32 -8.02 -19.44 -2.04
N ASN A 33 -6.98 -18.86 -1.45
CA ASN A 33 -7.08 -17.61 -0.70
C ASN A 33 -6.53 -16.43 -1.50
N LEU A 34 -7.43 -15.57 -2.00
CA LEU A 34 -7.12 -14.34 -2.72
C LEU A 34 -7.53 -13.07 -1.93
N GLN A 35 -7.88 -13.21 -0.63
CA GLN A 35 -8.28 -12.07 0.20
C GLN A 35 -7.08 -11.23 0.66
N ILE A 36 -5.93 -11.87 0.96
CA ILE A 36 -4.77 -11.25 1.58
C ILE A 36 -3.73 -10.90 0.52
N GLY A 37 -3.37 -9.62 0.43
CA GLY A 37 -2.28 -9.13 -0.44
C GLY A 37 -0.90 -9.39 0.14
N GLU A 38 -0.57 -10.64 0.44
CA GLU A 38 0.75 -11.06 0.89
C GLU A 38 1.47 -11.80 -0.24
N PRO A 39 2.62 -11.27 -0.74
CA PRO A 39 3.40 -11.94 -1.77
C PRO A 39 3.73 -13.39 -1.44
N LYS A 40 3.59 -14.27 -2.42
CA LYS A 40 3.90 -15.71 -2.28
C LYS A 40 5.10 -16.14 -3.13
N HIS A 41 5.69 -15.23 -3.90
CA HIS A 41 6.98 -15.49 -4.52
C HIS A 41 8.08 -15.58 -3.45
N PRO A 42 9.13 -16.37 -3.64
CA PRO A 42 10.19 -16.51 -2.66
C PRO A 42 10.96 -15.20 -2.45
N THR A 43 11.38 -14.95 -1.22
CA THR A 43 12.33 -13.88 -0.90
C THR A 43 13.64 -14.14 -1.65
N PRO A 44 14.21 -13.13 -2.33
CA PRO A 44 15.45 -13.28 -3.10
C PRO A 44 16.63 -13.78 -2.24
N GLU A 45 17.42 -14.70 -2.79
CA GLU A 45 18.56 -15.30 -2.08
C GLU A 45 19.61 -14.27 -1.66
N LEU A 46 19.85 -13.24 -2.49
CA LEU A 46 20.77 -12.15 -2.14
C LEU A 46 20.35 -11.43 -0.85
N VAL A 47 19.06 -11.25 -0.62
CA VAL A 47 18.51 -10.60 0.59
C VAL A 47 18.70 -11.49 1.81
N LYS A 48 18.40 -12.79 1.69
CA LYS A 48 18.59 -13.77 2.76
C LYS A 48 20.06 -13.89 3.15
N ARG A 49 20.96 -13.97 2.18
CA ARG A 49 22.41 -14.04 2.44
C ARG A 49 22.92 -12.78 3.15
N ALA A 50 22.53 -11.60 2.69
CA ALA A 50 22.93 -10.34 3.33
C ALA A 50 22.42 -10.24 4.78
N LEU A 51 21.20 -10.72 5.04
CA LEU A 51 20.63 -10.78 6.38
C LEU A 51 21.47 -11.68 7.30
N VAL A 52 21.80 -12.89 6.84
CA VAL A 52 22.56 -13.87 7.62
C VAL A 52 24.00 -13.37 7.89
N GLN A 53 24.65 -12.75 6.91
CA GLN A 53 26.00 -12.20 7.04
C GLN A 53 26.10 -11.05 8.06
N ALA A 54 24.98 -10.39 8.36
CA ALA A 54 24.92 -9.25 9.27
C ALA A 54 24.29 -9.58 10.64
N LEU A 55 24.18 -10.86 11.01
CA LEU A 55 23.55 -11.26 12.28
C LEU A 55 24.30 -10.76 13.52
N ASP A 56 25.60 -10.56 13.45
CA ASP A 56 26.39 -9.97 14.56
C ASP A 56 25.93 -8.56 14.94
N GLY A 57 25.26 -7.86 14.00
CA GLY A 57 24.61 -6.57 14.26
C GLY A 57 23.47 -6.62 15.28
N LEU A 58 22.99 -7.82 15.67
CA LEU A 58 21.96 -7.98 16.71
C LEU A 58 22.43 -7.53 18.09
N ALA A 59 23.76 -7.48 18.34
CA ALA A 59 24.35 -7.03 19.60
C ALA A 59 24.40 -5.50 19.77
N ILE A 60 23.97 -4.74 18.76
CA ILE A 60 24.12 -3.27 18.68
C ILE A 60 22.77 -2.59 18.53
N TYR A 61 22.50 -1.59 19.35
CA TYR A 61 21.31 -0.74 19.14
C TYR A 61 21.45 0.06 17.84
N PRO A 62 20.48 -0.07 16.90
CA PRO A 62 20.53 0.70 15.68
C PRO A 62 20.12 2.15 15.92
N LEU A 63 20.71 3.07 15.16
CA LEU A 63 20.24 4.46 15.11
C LEU A 63 18.89 4.55 14.39
N THR A 64 18.01 5.39 14.89
CA THR A 64 16.69 5.65 14.26
C THR A 64 16.82 6.17 12.82
N ALA A 65 17.86 6.98 12.56
CA ALA A 65 18.16 7.48 11.21
C ALA A 65 18.59 6.39 10.22
N GLY A 66 18.98 5.23 10.71
CA GLY A 66 19.53 4.15 9.91
C GLY A 66 20.95 4.42 9.41
N LEU A 67 21.55 3.40 8.81
CA LEU A 67 22.89 3.47 8.22
C LEU A 67 22.92 4.49 7.07
N PRO A 68 23.98 5.32 6.95
CA PRO A 68 24.17 6.20 5.80
C PRO A 68 24.12 5.45 4.47
N GLU A 69 24.68 4.23 4.41
CA GLU A 69 24.71 3.37 3.24
C GLU A 69 23.31 2.93 2.80
N LEU A 70 22.40 2.69 3.75
CA LEU A 70 21.00 2.37 3.43
C LEU A 70 20.28 3.59 2.85
N ARG A 71 20.46 4.76 3.47
CA ARG A 71 19.87 6.01 2.96
C ARG A 71 20.41 6.35 1.57
N GLN A 72 21.71 6.14 1.34
CA GLN A 72 22.34 6.31 0.04
C GLN A 72 21.78 5.35 -1.01
N ALA A 73 21.63 4.05 -0.66
CA ALA A 73 21.06 3.06 -1.59
C ALA A 73 19.63 3.41 -2.01
N VAL A 74 18.79 3.86 -1.08
CA VAL A 74 17.43 4.33 -1.34
C VAL A 74 17.43 5.58 -2.22
N SER A 75 18.24 6.58 -1.87
CA SER A 75 18.37 7.83 -2.64
C SER A 75 18.78 7.56 -4.09
N GLN A 76 19.81 6.74 -4.30
CA GLN A 76 20.28 6.35 -5.62
C GLN A 76 19.21 5.57 -6.40
N TRP A 77 18.47 4.68 -5.71
CA TRP A 77 17.37 3.96 -6.33
C TRP A 77 16.26 4.91 -6.82
N LEU A 78 15.87 5.88 -6.00
CA LEU A 78 14.89 6.92 -6.37
C LEU A 78 15.35 7.71 -7.60
N GLY A 79 16.61 8.13 -7.62
CA GLY A 79 17.19 8.82 -8.77
C GLY A 79 17.13 8.00 -10.06
N ARG A 80 17.56 6.73 -10.00
CA ARG A 80 17.54 5.82 -11.17
C ARG A 80 16.12 5.48 -11.61
N ARG A 81 15.25 5.17 -10.66
CA ARG A 81 13.88 4.70 -10.94
C ARG A 81 13.00 5.76 -11.57
N TYR A 82 13.13 6.98 -11.12
CA TYR A 82 12.28 8.09 -11.55
C TYR A 82 12.96 9.10 -12.47
N GLY A 83 14.25 8.93 -12.76
CA GLY A 83 14.99 9.84 -13.63
C GLY A 83 15.06 11.28 -13.06
N ILE A 84 15.15 11.42 -11.73
CA ILE A 84 15.21 12.69 -11.02
C ILE A 84 16.58 12.87 -10.36
N PRO A 85 16.98 14.11 -9.98
CA PRO A 85 18.08 14.30 -9.06
C PRO A 85 17.83 13.45 -7.79
N ALA A 86 18.83 12.65 -7.39
CA ALA A 86 18.70 11.79 -6.23
C ALA A 86 18.45 12.65 -4.97
N PRO A 87 17.42 12.37 -4.17
CA PRO A 87 17.18 13.10 -2.91
C PRO A 87 18.39 13.03 -1.98
N ASP A 88 18.67 14.08 -1.22
CA ASP A 88 19.77 14.08 -0.28
C ASP A 88 19.61 12.95 0.77
N PRO A 89 20.51 11.96 0.80
CA PRO A 89 20.39 10.82 1.73
C PRO A 89 20.51 11.22 3.21
N ALA A 90 21.08 12.39 3.50
CA ALA A 90 21.23 12.85 4.86
C ALA A 90 19.97 13.50 5.43
N THR A 91 19.19 14.17 4.60
CA THR A 91 18.06 15.00 5.04
C THR A 91 16.72 14.60 4.44
N GLN A 92 16.71 13.94 3.27
CA GLN A 92 15.50 13.65 2.50
C GLN A 92 15.15 12.15 2.43
N VAL A 93 15.83 11.28 3.22
CA VAL A 93 15.54 9.83 3.27
C VAL A 93 15.61 9.35 4.71
N VAL A 94 14.56 8.65 5.16
CA VAL A 94 14.47 8.01 6.49
C VAL A 94 14.04 6.56 6.33
N PRO A 95 14.86 5.56 6.70
CA PRO A 95 14.45 4.17 6.77
C PRO A 95 13.32 3.94 7.77
N VAL A 96 12.38 3.05 7.44
CA VAL A 96 11.21 2.74 8.28
C VAL A 96 10.96 1.24 8.39
N ASN A 97 10.30 0.80 9.47
CA ASN A 97 10.00 -0.61 9.72
C ASN A 97 8.75 -1.08 8.94
N GLY A 98 8.75 -0.80 7.63
CA GLY A 98 7.65 -0.97 6.71
C GLY A 98 6.67 0.22 6.74
N THR A 99 5.92 0.38 5.65
CA THR A 99 5.07 1.57 5.46
C THR A 99 3.85 1.60 6.37
N ARG A 100 3.36 0.45 6.87
CA ARG A 100 2.21 0.43 7.77
C ARG A 100 2.45 1.28 9.03
N GLU A 101 3.55 1.04 9.73
CA GLU A 101 3.89 1.82 10.93
C GLU A 101 4.29 3.25 10.58
N ALA A 102 4.99 3.43 9.46
CA ALA A 102 5.48 4.74 9.05
C ALA A 102 4.35 5.70 8.67
N LEU A 103 3.36 5.26 7.89
CA LEU A 103 2.18 6.04 7.53
C LEU A 103 1.35 6.42 8.75
N PHE A 104 1.23 5.48 9.72
CA PHE A 104 0.57 5.75 10.99
C PHE A 104 1.35 6.80 11.82
N ALA A 105 2.64 6.60 12.02
CA ALA A 105 3.51 7.49 12.79
C ALA A 105 3.64 8.87 12.15
N PHE A 106 3.60 8.94 10.81
CA PHE A 106 3.69 10.21 10.09
C PHE A 106 2.47 11.10 10.36
N ALA A 107 1.26 10.54 10.41
CA ALA A 107 0.07 11.31 10.81
C ALA A 107 0.24 11.92 12.21
N GLN A 108 0.79 11.16 13.17
CA GLN A 108 1.04 11.65 14.51
C GLN A 108 2.07 12.80 14.54
N THR A 109 2.94 12.87 13.53
CA THR A 109 3.93 13.95 13.39
C THR A 109 3.31 15.22 12.82
N ILE A 110 2.33 15.09 11.93
CA ILE A 110 1.73 16.21 11.18
C ILE A 110 0.56 16.83 11.92
N LEU A 111 -0.29 16.00 12.57
CA LEU A 111 -1.53 16.44 13.16
C LEU A 111 -1.29 17.26 14.42
N SER A 112 -1.97 18.41 14.50
CA SER A 112 -1.94 19.29 15.67
C SER A 112 -3.16 18.97 16.57
N PRO A 113 -2.97 18.43 17.78
CA PRO A 113 -4.06 18.15 18.69
C PRO A 113 -4.90 19.40 19.02
N GLY A 114 -6.23 19.23 19.09
CA GLY A 114 -7.15 20.30 19.48
C GLY A 114 -7.55 21.30 18.39
N GLN A 115 -7.13 21.09 17.16
CA GLN A 115 -7.43 21.98 16.01
C GLN A 115 -8.36 21.29 15.02
N ASN A 116 -9.54 20.90 15.32
CA ASN A 116 -10.51 20.31 14.35
C ASN A 116 -9.90 19.71 13.06
N ALA A 117 -8.70 19.13 13.19
CA ALA A 117 -7.88 18.68 12.08
C ALA A 117 -8.62 17.63 11.24
N LYS A 118 -8.50 17.76 9.92
CA LYS A 118 -9.03 16.78 8.95
C LYS A 118 -7.90 16.05 8.25
N VAL A 119 -8.11 14.76 7.98
CA VAL A 119 -7.24 13.93 7.17
C VAL A 119 -8.03 13.38 5.99
N VAL A 120 -7.61 13.68 4.78
CA VAL A 120 -8.24 13.14 3.58
C VAL A 120 -7.66 11.76 3.28
N CYS A 121 -8.55 10.78 3.17
CA CYS A 121 -8.25 9.41 2.76
C CYS A 121 -8.86 9.15 1.39
N PRO A 122 -8.18 8.50 0.44
CA PRO A 122 -8.86 8.02 -0.77
C PRO A 122 -10.03 7.11 -0.40
N ASN A 123 -10.96 6.89 -1.31
CA ASN A 123 -12.11 6.02 -1.04
C ASN A 123 -12.45 5.21 -2.30
N PRO A 124 -12.17 3.89 -2.33
CA PRO A 124 -11.66 3.00 -1.26
C PRO A 124 -10.24 3.33 -0.79
N PHE A 125 -9.84 2.77 0.37
CA PHE A 125 -8.56 3.11 0.99
C PHE A 125 -7.93 1.95 1.79
N TYR A 126 -6.68 2.15 2.20
CA TYR A 126 -6.01 1.31 3.18
C TYR A 126 -6.33 1.81 4.60
N GLN A 127 -6.91 0.95 5.43
CA GLN A 127 -7.52 1.32 6.72
C GLN A 127 -6.56 1.94 7.74
N ILE A 128 -5.27 1.86 7.51
CA ILE A 128 -4.27 2.52 8.36
C ILE A 128 -4.42 4.04 8.32
N TYR A 129 -4.82 4.62 7.18
CA TYR A 129 -5.01 6.07 7.05
C TYR A 129 -6.11 6.58 8.00
N GLU A 130 -7.26 5.90 8.02
CA GLU A 130 -8.36 6.19 8.94
C GLU A 130 -7.94 6.04 10.40
N GLY A 131 -7.30 4.90 10.74
CA GLY A 131 -6.83 4.66 12.11
C GLY A 131 -5.82 5.69 12.58
N ALA A 132 -4.89 6.09 11.69
CA ALA A 132 -3.89 7.13 11.96
C ALA A 132 -4.55 8.51 12.20
N ALA A 133 -5.55 8.87 11.38
CA ALA A 133 -6.33 10.10 11.55
C ALA A 133 -7.06 10.13 12.89
N ILE A 134 -7.85 9.10 13.17
CA ILE A 134 -8.66 9.00 14.42
C ILE A 134 -7.78 9.06 15.66
N LEU A 135 -6.72 8.23 15.71
CA LEU A 135 -5.84 8.16 16.87
C LEU A 135 -4.91 9.38 17.00
N GLY A 136 -4.73 10.15 15.92
CA GLY A 136 -4.13 11.48 15.96
C GLY A 136 -5.09 12.59 16.37
N GLY A 137 -6.34 12.26 16.69
CA GLY A 137 -7.35 13.23 17.11
C GLY A 137 -8.00 14.01 15.97
N ALA A 138 -7.79 13.58 14.71
CA ALA A 138 -8.35 14.21 13.53
C ALA A 138 -9.61 13.49 13.03
N THR A 139 -10.40 14.20 12.23
CA THR A 139 -11.57 13.65 11.53
C THR A 139 -11.14 13.12 10.15
N PRO A 140 -11.32 11.82 9.85
CA PRO A 140 -11.09 11.30 8.51
C PRO A 140 -12.18 11.79 7.55
N VAL A 141 -11.76 12.22 6.35
CA VAL A 141 -12.62 12.59 5.21
C VAL A 141 -12.33 11.64 4.07
N TYR A 142 -13.35 11.04 3.48
CA TYR A 142 -13.19 9.99 2.47
C TYR A 142 -13.48 10.50 1.07
N GLY A 143 -12.51 10.34 0.18
CA GLY A 143 -12.56 10.90 -1.17
C GLY A 143 -12.25 12.40 -1.19
N GLU A 144 -12.75 13.10 -2.20
CA GLU A 144 -12.53 14.54 -2.32
C GLU A 144 -13.37 15.30 -1.29
N PRO A 145 -12.78 16.16 -0.46
CA PRO A 145 -13.52 16.93 0.54
C PRO A 145 -14.36 18.03 -0.11
N LYS A 146 -15.51 18.34 0.51
CA LYS A 146 -16.36 19.48 0.09
C LYS A 146 -15.67 20.84 0.36
N ALA A 147 -14.78 20.90 1.34
CA ALA A 147 -13.97 22.05 1.69
C ALA A 147 -12.60 21.59 2.20
N TRP A 148 -11.56 22.33 1.86
CA TRP A 148 -10.17 22.02 2.19
C TRP A 148 -9.70 22.70 3.49
N ASP A 149 -10.57 23.49 4.11
CA ASP A 149 -10.27 24.12 5.38
C ASP A 149 -10.05 23.06 6.46
N GLU A 150 -9.11 23.30 7.35
CA GLU A 150 -8.71 22.39 8.44
C GLU A 150 -8.08 21.06 7.98
N VAL A 151 -7.93 20.82 6.67
CA VAL A 151 -7.16 19.66 6.17
C VAL A 151 -5.69 19.87 6.50
N GLN A 152 -5.10 18.93 7.24
CA GLN A 152 -3.67 18.97 7.60
C GLN A 152 -2.87 17.90 6.88
N LEU A 153 -3.50 16.78 6.50
CA LEU A 153 -2.85 15.66 5.84
C LEU A 153 -3.77 15.07 4.77
N VAL A 154 -3.19 14.77 3.61
CA VAL A 154 -3.83 14.00 2.54
C VAL A 154 -3.01 12.74 2.29
N TYR A 155 -3.63 11.58 2.40
CA TYR A 155 -3.07 10.33 1.92
C TYR A 155 -3.38 10.15 0.45
N ALA A 156 -2.35 9.92 -0.36
CA ALA A 156 -2.46 9.47 -1.73
C ALA A 156 -1.92 8.03 -1.83
N CYS A 157 -2.51 7.18 -2.67
CA CYS A 157 -2.04 5.82 -2.90
C CYS A 157 -1.93 5.57 -4.40
N SER A 158 -0.70 5.42 -4.91
CA SER A 158 -0.45 5.25 -6.34
C SER A 158 0.75 4.33 -6.58
N PRO A 159 0.52 3.15 -7.15
CA PRO A 159 -0.73 2.51 -7.54
C PRO A 159 -1.66 2.23 -6.35
N ALA A 160 -2.96 2.41 -6.57
CA ALA A 160 -3.94 2.38 -5.49
C ALA A 160 -4.28 0.95 -5.02
N ASN A 161 -4.43 0.76 -3.72
CA ASN A 161 -5.08 -0.40 -3.14
C ASN A 161 -6.53 0.01 -2.78
N PRO A 162 -7.58 -0.59 -3.39
CA PRO A 162 -7.58 -1.89 -4.10
C PRO A 162 -7.58 -1.83 -5.63
N SER A 163 -7.73 -0.66 -6.26
CA SER A 163 -8.05 -0.56 -7.69
C SER A 163 -6.85 -0.76 -8.64
N GLY A 164 -5.63 -0.53 -8.15
CA GLY A 164 -4.43 -0.52 -8.98
C GLY A 164 -4.27 0.72 -9.85
N ALA A 165 -5.14 1.72 -9.72
CA ALA A 165 -5.07 2.96 -10.49
C ALA A 165 -3.83 3.79 -10.15
N VAL A 166 -3.24 4.43 -11.17
CA VAL A 166 -2.07 5.31 -11.05
C VAL A 166 -2.49 6.76 -11.23
N MET A 167 -2.00 7.63 -10.37
CA MET A 167 -2.20 9.08 -10.50
C MET A 167 -1.32 9.63 -11.62
N GLY A 168 -1.95 10.28 -12.60
CA GLY A 168 -1.26 10.97 -13.68
C GLY A 168 -0.73 12.34 -13.26
N LEU A 169 0.07 12.98 -14.15
CA LEU A 169 0.71 14.26 -13.86
C LEU A 169 -0.28 15.37 -13.51
N GLU A 170 -1.41 15.46 -14.22
CA GLU A 170 -2.45 16.46 -13.95
C GLU A 170 -3.12 16.29 -12.57
N ALA A 171 -3.31 15.03 -12.13
CA ALA A 171 -3.84 14.76 -10.81
C ALA A 171 -2.85 15.19 -9.70
N TRP A 172 -1.55 14.93 -9.89
CA TRP A 172 -0.50 15.42 -9.01
C TRP A 172 -0.41 16.95 -9.00
N LYS A 173 -0.47 17.58 -10.18
CA LYS A 173 -0.46 19.06 -10.30
C LYS A 173 -1.60 19.68 -9.49
N ARG A 174 -2.83 19.20 -9.69
CA ARG A 174 -3.99 19.66 -8.92
C ARG A 174 -3.80 19.48 -7.41
N LEU A 175 -3.27 18.34 -6.99
CA LEU A 175 -3.06 18.06 -5.56
C LEU A 175 -1.98 18.95 -4.96
N PHE A 176 -0.90 19.23 -5.69
CA PHE A 176 0.14 20.16 -5.26
C PHE A 176 -0.38 21.61 -5.17
N GLU A 177 -1.13 22.08 -6.16
CA GLU A 177 -1.76 23.40 -6.15
C GLU A 177 -2.70 23.58 -4.94
N LEU A 178 -3.49 22.55 -4.61
CA LEU A 178 -4.32 22.55 -3.42
C LEU A 178 -3.48 22.55 -2.13
N SER A 179 -2.42 21.76 -2.08
CA SER A 179 -1.48 21.77 -0.95
C SER A 179 -0.82 23.14 -0.75
N ASP A 180 -0.44 23.82 -1.83
CA ASP A 180 0.14 25.17 -1.77
C ASP A 180 -0.87 26.20 -1.24
N ARG A 181 -2.12 26.09 -1.68
CA ARG A 181 -3.20 27.00 -1.31
C ARG A 181 -3.66 26.83 0.13
N HIS A 182 -3.77 25.58 0.60
CA HIS A 182 -4.39 25.25 1.89
C HIS A 182 -3.38 24.82 2.96
N GLY A 183 -2.13 24.58 2.59
CA GLY A 183 -1.04 24.29 3.53
C GLY A 183 -0.97 22.84 4.04
N PHE A 184 -1.77 21.91 3.52
CA PHE A 184 -1.74 20.52 3.96
C PHE A 184 -0.52 19.75 3.44
N VAL A 185 -0.14 18.70 4.15
CA VAL A 185 0.93 17.78 3.77
C VAL A 185 0.37 16.61 2.97
N ILE A 186 1.13 16.12 2.00
CA ILE A 186 0.80 14.95 1.19
C ILE A 186 1.68 13.78 1.62
N ALA A 187 1.05 12.66 2.02
CA ALA A 187 1.69 11.37 2.25
C ALA A 187 1.35 10.42 1.10
N SER A 188 2.30 10.16 0.22
CA SER A 188 2.12 9.26 -0.93
C SER A 188 2.53 7.84 -0.58
N ASP A 189 1.58 6.90 -0.53
CA ASP A 189 1.84 5.46 -0.38
C ASP A 189 2.10 4.83 -1.75
N GLU A 190 3.36 4.50 -2.02
CA GLU A 190 3.85 3.96 -3.30
C GLU A 190 4.31 2.50 -3.18
N CYS A 191 3.74 1.74 -2.25
CA CYS A 191 4.13 0.35 -2.00
C CYS A 191 4.04 -0.58 -3.22
N TYR A 192 3.23 -0.22 -4.22
CA TYR A 192 3.00 -1.03 -5.42
C TYR A 192 3.70 -0.49 -6.67
N SER A 193 4.54 0.55 -6.56
CA SER A 193 5.20 1.23 -7.69
C SER A 193 6.03 0.30 -8.58
N GLU A 194 6.52 -0.83 -8.04
CA GLU A 194 7.35 -1.77 -8.78
C GLU A 194 6.60 -2.97 -9.37
N ILE A 195 5.29 -3.05 -9.17
CA ILE A 195 4.43 -4.06 -9.79
C ILE A 195 3.55 -3.36 -10.83
N TYR A 196 3.95 -3.40 -12.08
CA TYR A 196 3.25 -2.80 -13.21
C TYR A 196 3.41 -3.69 -14.45
N PHE A 197 2.63 -3.43 -15.51
CA PHE A 197 2.52 -4.35 -16.65
C PHE A 197 3.05 -3.73 -17.94
N ASP A 198 2.62 -2.53 -18.31
CA ASP A 198 3.01 -1.89 -19.56
C ASP A 198 3.97 -0.72 -19.33
N ARG A 199 3.64 0.19 -18.40
CA ARG A 199 4.39 1.41 -18.13
C ARG A 199 4.73 1.53 -16.66
N PRO A 200 5.94 1.96 -16.32
CA PRO A 200 6.27 2.27 -14.94
C PRO A 200 5.36 3.40 -14.42
N PRO A 201 4.76 3.22 -13.22
CA PRO A 201 3.95 4.25 -12.59
C PRO A 201 4.74 5.54 -12.36
N LEU A 202 4.07 6.67 -12.59
CA LEU A 202 4.57 7.98 -12.19
C LEU A 202 4.61 8.06 -10.67
N GLY A 203 5.77 8.32 -10.08
CA GLY A 203 5.94 8.57 -8.65
C GLY A 203 5.66 10.02 -8.29
N ALA A 204 5.28 10.28 -7.03
CA ALA A 204 5.01 11.64 -6.57
C ALA A 204 6.25 12.54 -6.59
N LEU A 205 7.45 12.00 -6.27
CA LEU A 205 8.70 12.77 -6.38
C LEU A 205 9.02 13.11 -7.85
N GLU A 206 8.79 12.18 -8.78
CA GLU A 206 8.95 12.43 -10.22
C GLU A 206 7.97 13.52 -10.70
N ALA A 207 6.71 13.42 -10.29
CA ALA A 207 5.70 14.44 -10.61
C ALA A 207 6.08 15.81 -10.03
N SER A 208 6.61 15.85 -8.81
CA SER A 208 7.08 17.06 -8.16
C SER A 208 8.18 17.74 -8.97
N VAL A 209 9.21 16.99 -9.38
CA VAL A 209 10.31 17.52 -10.21
C VAL A 209 9.81 17.99 -11.58
N LYS A 210 8.93 17.22 -12.25
CA LYS A 210 8.34 17.61 -13.55
C LYS A 210 7.48 18.88 -13.48
N LEU A 211 7.03 19.25 -12.28
CA LEU A 211 6.21 20.42 -12.00
C LEU A 211 7.02 21.54 -11.30
N ASP A 212 8.34 21.57 -11.50
CA ASP A 212 9.27 22.57 -10.98
C ASP A 212 9.26 22.70 -9.44
N ARG A 213 9.10 21.54 -8.72
CA ARG A 213 9.10 21.46 -7.25
C ARG A 213 10.21 20.50 -6.76
N PRO A 214 11.51 20.83 -6.99
CA PRO A 214 12.64 19.92 -6.71
C PRO A 214 12.94 19.74 -5.21
N ASP A 215 12.42 20.60 -4.35
CA ASP A 215 12.55 20.57 -2.89
C ASP A 215 11.52 19.65 -2.22
N PHE A 216 10.57 19.09 -2.98
CA PHE A 216 9.48 18.24 -2.51
C PHE A 216 8.62 18.88 -1.41
N SER A 217 8.47 20.19 -1.41
CA SER A 217 7.74 20.94 -0.39
C SER A 217 6.39 20.32 -0.06
N ARG A 218 6.15 20.02 1.22
CA ARG A 218 4.97 19.37 1.80
C ARG A 218 4.64 17.96 1.23
N LEU A 219 5.59 17.28 0.62
CA LEU A 219 5.43 15.93 0.07
C LEU A 219 6.37 14.94 0.76
N VAL A 220 5.84 13.82 1.23
CA VAL A 220 6.62 12.66 1.66
C VAL A 220 6.06 11.40 1.01
N VAL A 221 6.92 10.63 0.34
CA VAL A 221 6.59 9.33 -0.25
C VAL A 221 7.02 8.19 0.65
N PHE A 222 6.25 7.12 0.63
CA PHE A 222 6.49 5.90 1.40
C PHE A 222 6.52 4.69 0.47
N SER A 223 7.56 3.90 0.55
CA SER A 223 7.65 2.63 -0.17
C SER A 223 8.35 1.56 0.66
N SER A 224 8.25 0.29 0.24
CA SER A 224 8.82 -0.81 1.01
C SER A 224 9.28 -1.98 0.15
N LEU A 225 10.15 -2.81 0.73
CA LEU A 225 10.58 -4.06 0.13
C LEU A 225 9.50 -5.16 0.19
N SER A 226 8.38 -4.93 0.91
CA SER A 226 7.32 -5.93 1.11
C SER A 226 6.76 -6.45 -0.21
N LYS A 227 6.51 -5.56 -1.18
CA LYS A 227 5.89 -5.91 -2.48
C LYS A 227 6.92 -5.94 -3.60
N ARG A 228 7.87 -4.99 -3.58
CA ARG A 228 8.96 -4.90 -4.53
C ARG A 228 9.85 -6.15 -4.52
N SER A 229 10.19 -6.64 -3.34
CA SER A 229 11.21 -7.68 -3.15
C SER A 229 10.69 -8.94 -2.43
N ASN A 230 9.39 -9.12 -2.32
CA ASN A 230 8.76 -10.27 -1.64
C ASN A 230 9.28 -10.52 -0.21
N CYS A 231 9.53 -9.44 0.54
CA CYS A 231 10.08 -9.49 1.90
C CYS A 231 9.13 -8.85 2.93
N PRO A 232 7.83 -9.20 2.97
CA PRO A 232 6.89 -8.53 3.89
C PRO A 232 7.25 -8.74 5.37
N GLY A 233 7.82 -9.89 5.72
CA GLY A 233 8.26 -10.24 7.08
C GLY A 233 9.48 -9.47 7.55
N MET A 234 10.32 -8.97 6.65
CA MET A 234 11.53 -8.22 6.99
C MET A 234 11.25 -6.84 7.60
N ARG A 235 10.04 -6.29 7.40
CA ARG A 235 9.62 -4.98 7.91
C ARG A 235 10.58 -3.86 7.50
N SER A 236 10.84 -3.70 6.23
CA SER A 236 11.74 -2.69 5.68
C SER A 236 11.07 -1.83 4.62
N GLY A 237 11.33 -0.53 4.69
CA GLY A 237 10.90 0.49 3.75
C GLY A 237 11.60 1.82 4.00
N PHE A 238 11.11 2.86 3.38
CA PHE A 238 11.59 4.23 3.57
C PHE A 238 10.45 5.25 3.48
N ALA A 239 10.72 6.43 4.06
CA ALA A 239 10.07 7.69 3.78
C ALA A 239 11.07 8.62 3.09
N ALA A 240 10.66 9.33 2.03
CA ALA A 240 11.53 10.28 1.31
C ALA A 240 10.75 11.50 0.83
N GLY A 241 11.39 12.69 0.79
CA GLY A 241 10.77 13.91 0.33
C GLY A 241 11.20 15.16 1.09
N ASP A 242 10.25 15.97 1.53
CA ASP A 242 10.48 17.25 2.25
C ASP A 242 11.39 17.06 3.46
N ALA A 243 12.57 17.68 3.41
CA ALA A 243 13.59 17.56 4.45
C ALA A 243 13.14 18.11 5.82
N ALA A 244 12.34 19.18 5.84
CA ALA A 244 11.86 19.78 7.08
C ALA A 244 10.84 18.86 7.78
N LEU A 245 9.95 18.22 7.01
CA LEU A 245 9.00 17.23 7.51
C LEU A 245 9.73 15.97 7.99
N LEU A 246 10.69 15.47 7.22
CA LEU A 246 11.45 14.27 7.58
C LEU A 246 12.31 14.48 8.82
N LYS A 247 12.85 15.67 9.05
CA LYS A 247 13.54 16.02 10.30
C LYS A 247 12.62 15.88 11.52
N LYS A 248 11.38 16.36 11.43
CA LYS A 248 10.38 16.22 12.50
C LYS A 248 9.91 14.77 12.66
N PHE A 249 9.72 14.07 11.57
CA PHE A 249 9.36 12.67 11.56
C PHE A 249 10.44 11.79 12.20
N LEU A 250 11.71 12.03 11.91
CA LEU A 250 12.84 11.34 12.53
C LEU A 250 12.87 11.61 14.04
N LEU A 251 12.64 12.85 14.47
CA LEU A 251 12.53 13.17 15.90
C LEU A 251 11.41 12.39 16.59
N TYR A 252 10.20 12.38 15.99
CA TYR A 252 9.07 11.61 16.50
C TYR A 252 9.43 10.12 16.62
N ARG A 253 10.03 9.53 15.59
CA ARG A 253 10.46 8.12 15.57
C ARG A 253 11.48 7.79 16.64
N THR A 254 12.33 8.72 16.98
CA THR A 254 13.34 8.53 18.04
C THR A 254 12.66 8.32 19.40
N TYR A 255 11.60 9.06 19.70
CA TYR A 255 10.80 8.86 20.92
C TYR A 255 9.86 7.66 20.82
N HIS A 256 9.29 7.41 19.65
CA HIS A 256 8.44 6.26 19.39
C HIS A 256 9.20 4.92 19.46
N GLY A 257 10.53 4.94 19.30
CA GLY A 257 11.39 3.77 19.44
C GLY A 257 11.49 2.88 18.20
N SER A 258 11.04 3.34 17.05
CA SER A 258 11.00 2.55 15.80
C SER A 258 12.32 2.64 15.06
N ALA A 259 13.25 1.72 15.32
CA ALA A 259 14.54 1.63 14.64
C ALA A 259 14.71 0.26 13.96
N MET A 260 15.25 0.26 12.73
CA MET A 260 15.48 -0.97 11.96
C MET A 260 16.76 -1.64 12.41
N SER A 261 16.73 -2.95 12.71
CA SER A 261 17.92 -3.71 13.10
C SER A 261 19.01 -3.66 12.01
N LEU A 262 20.29 -3.71 12.40
CA LEU A 262 21.42 -3.63 11.45
C LEU A 262 21.38 -4.76 10.42
N SER A 263 21.03 -5.98 10.81
CA SER A 263 20.90 -7.11 9.88
C SER A 263 19.84 -6.86 8.80
N VAL A 264 18.70 -6.27 9.18
CA VAL A 264 17.65 -5.87 8.21
C VAL A 264 18.12 -4.71 7.34
N GLN A 265 18.91 -3.77 7.88
CA GLN A 265 19.45 -2.66 7.08
C GLN A 265 20.41 -3.15 6.00
N HIS A 266 21.33 -4.06 6.31
CA HIS A 266 22.25 -4.66 5.33
C HIS A 266 21.50 -5.48 4.26
N ALA A 267 20.51 -6.26 4.65
CA ALA A 267 19.64 -6.96 3.71
C ALA A 267 18.86 -5.99 2.80
N SER A 268 18.44 -4.85 3.35
CA SER A 268 17.75 -3.79 2.59
C SER A 268 18.67 -3.11 1.59
N ILE A 269 19.93 -2.84 1.94
CA ILE A 269 20.94 -2.30 1.02
C ILE A 269 21.10 -3.25 -0.18
N ALA A 270 21.25 -4.55 0.06
CA ALA A 270 21.35 -5.55 -1.00
C ALA A 270 20.13 -5.52 -1.91
N ALA A 271 18.92 -5.42 -1.34
CA ALA A 271 17.67 -5.39 -2.09
C ALA A 271 17.49 -4.10 -2.92
N TRP A 272 17.83 -2.92 -2.37
CA TRP A 272 17.70 -1.64 -3.10
C TRP A 272 18.73 -1.48 -4.21
N ASN A 273 19.87 -2.17 -4.13
CA ASN A 273 20.92 -2.15 -5.15
C ASN A 273 20.72 -3.19 -6.27
N ASP A 274 19.76 -4.10 -6.14
CA ASP A 274 19.48 -5.12 -7.16
C ASP A 274 18.11 -4.90 -7.82
N GLU A 275 18.11 -4.88 -9.16
CA GLU A 275 16.89 -4.78 -9.95
C GLU A 275 16.52 -6.12 -10.65
N ALA A 276 17.43 -7.08 -10.71
CA ALA A 276 17.17 -8.33 -11.41
C ALA A 276 15.99 -9.11 -10.80
N HIS A 277 15.94 -9.21 -9.47
CA HIS A 277 14.82 -9.86 -8.78
C HIS A 277 13.49 -9.09 -8.93
N VAL A 278 13.55 -7.76 -9.09
CA VAL A 278 12.34 -6.91 -9.26
C VAL A 278 11.74 -7.11 -10.65
N VAL A 279 12.59 -7.16 -11.67
CA VAL A 279 12.17 -7.47 -13.06
C VAL A 279 11.52 -8.84 -13.13
N GLU A 280 12.13 -9.85 -12.49
CA GLU A 280 11.58 -11.21 -12.44
C GLU A 280 10.26 -11.25 -11.66
N ASN A 281 10.17 -10.59 -10.51
CA ASN A 281 8.94 -10.50 -9.74
C ASN A 281 7.79 -9.89 -10.56
N ARG A 282 8.07 -8.82 -11.31
CA ARG A 282 7.11 -8.16 -12.20
C ARG A 282 6.66 -9.10 -13.33
N ARG A 283 7.60 -9.83 -13.95
CA ARG A 283 7.30 -10.83 -14.98
C ARG A 283 6.33 -11.89 -14.47
N LEU A 284 6.58 -12.43 -13.28
CA LEU A 284 5.73 -13.45 -12.65
C LEU A 284 4.31 -12.92 -12.37
N TYR A 285 4.17 -11.69 -11.90
CA TYR A 285 2.83 -11.10 -11.72
C TYR A 285 2.13 -10.88 -13.06
N ALA A 286 2.83 -10.39 -14.09
CA ALA A 286 2.25 -10.20 -15.41
C ALA A 286 1.72 -11.52 -16.01
N GLU A 287 2.42 -12.63 -15.80
CA GLU A 287 1.97 -13.96 -16.23
C GLU A 287 0.68 -14.40 -15.55
N LYS A 288 0.54 -14.14 -14.24
CA LYS A 288 -0.69 -14.44 -13.49
C LYS A 288 -1.88 -13.65 -14.05
N PHE A 289 -1.71 -12.36 -14.27
CA PHE A 289 -2.77 -11.51 -14.83
C PHE A 289 -3.15 -11.92 -16.25
N ARG A 290 -2.18 -12.17 -17.13
CA ARG A 290 -2.43 -12.63 -18.51
C ARG A 290 -3.18 -13.95 -18.55
N ALA A 291 -2.93 -14.84 -17.60
CA ALA A 291 -3.57 -16.15 -17.55
C ALA A 291 -4.98 -16.11 -16.88
N ALA A 292 -5.13 -15.38 -15.79
CA ALA A 292 -6.37 -15.43 -14.97
C ALA A 292 -7.42 -14.38 -15.38
N LEU A 293 -6.99 -13.14 -15.70
CA LEU A 293 -7.93 -12.05 -15.96
C LEU A 293 -8.87 -12.29 -17.15
N PRO A 294 -8.44 -12.83 -18.32
CA PRO A 294 -9.36 -13.10 -19.43
C PRO A 294 -10.49 -14.07 -19.09
N LEU A 295 -10.24 -15.02 -18.18
CA LEU A 295 -11.25 -15.98 -17.73
C LEU A 295 -12.35 -15.30 -16.92
N ILE A 296 -11.98 -14.39 -16.01
CA ILE A 296 -12.91 -13.67 -15.15
C ILE A 296 -13.68 -12.60 -15.93
N LYS A 297 -13.02 -11.91 -16.85
CA LYS A 297 -13.57 -10.77 -17.59
C LYS A 297 -14.79 -11.14 -18.45
N SER A 298 -14.91 -12.39 -18.88
CA SER A 298 -16.01 -12.81 -19.76
C SER A 298 -17.40 -12.77 -19.11
N PRO A 299 -17.61 -13.29 -17.86
CA PRO A 299 -18.90 -13.16 -17.20
C PRO A 299 -19.01 -11.95 -16.26
N LEU A 300 -17.88 -11.38 -15.83
CA LEU A 300 -17.81 -10.30 -14.85
C LEU A 300 -17.03 -9.11 -15.40
N GLN A 301 -17.23 -7.95 -14.79
CA GLN A 301 -16.47 -6.74 -15.16
C GLN A 301 -15.20 -6.64 -14.33
N ALA A 302 -14.08 -6.88 -14.97
CA ALA A 302 -12.74 -6.71 -14.41
C ALA A 302 -11.81 -6.12 -15.47
N GLU A 303 -10.93 -5.24 -15.06
CA GLU A 303 -9.95 -4.57 -15.94
C GLU A 303 -8.53 -4.88 -15.48
N MET A 304 -7.57 -4.76 -16.42
CA MET A 304 -6.16 -4.80 -16.09
C MET A 304 -5.83 -3.56 -15.27
N PRO A 305 -5.29 -3.68 -14.05
CA PRO A 305 -4.87 -2.52 -13.29
C PRO A 305 -3.61 -1.89 -13.90
N ASP A 306 -3.38 -0.60 -13.66
CA ASP A 306 -2.12 0.06 -14.05
C ASP A 306 -0.95 -0.50 -13.24
N GLY A 307 -1.18 -0.87 -11.98
CA GLY A 307 -0.18 -1.45 -11.10
C GLY A 307 -0.75 -2.23 -9.92
N GLY A 308 0.15 -2.86 -9.15
CA GLY A 308 -0.22 -3.73 -8.04
C GLY A 308 -0.57 -5.14 -8.49
N PHE A 309 -1.09 -5.93 -7.57
CA PHE A 309 -1.45 -7.33 -7.81
C PHE A 309 -2.92 -7.65 -7.49
N TYR A 310 -3.78 -6.61 -7.52
CA TYR A 310 -5.21 -6.77 -7.25
C TYR A 310 -6.04 -6.71 -8.53
N ILE A 311 -7.05 -7.58 -8.60
CA ILE A 311 -8.20 -7.39 -9.48
C ILE A 311 -9.29 -6.73 -8.64
N TRP A 312 -9.83 -5.61 -9.11
CA TRP A 312 -10.97 -4.90 -8.54
C TRP A 312 -12.22 -5.27 -9.31
N LEU A 313 -12.79 -6.43 -8.95
CA LEU A 313 -13.88 -7.10 -9.64
C LEU A 313 -15.21 -6.44 -9.34
N ARG A 314 -16.07 -6.19 -10.34
CA ARG A 314 -17.46 -5.82 -10.14
C ARG A 314 -18.34 -7.07 -10.09
N THR A 315 -19.26 -7.12 -9.13
CA THR A 315 -20.18 -8.25 -8.91
C THR A 315 -21.62 -7.89 -9.27
N PRO A 316 -22.42 -8.85 -9.78
CA PRO A 316 -23.82 -8.62 -10.12
C PRO A 316 -24.75 -8.58 -8.89
N ILE A 317 -24.28 -9.08 -7.74
CA ILE A 317 -24.99 -9.08 -6.46
C ILE A 317 -24.17 -8.37 -5.40
N ASP A 318 -24.69 -8.23 -4.19
CA ASP A 318 -23.98 -7.68 -3.04
C ASP A 318 -22.62 -8.35 -2.85
N ASP A 319 -21.59 -7.56 -2.59
CA ASP A 319 -20.20 -8.04 -2.54
C ASP A 319 -19.91 -8.97 -1.36
N ALA A 320 -20.56 -8.77 -0.21
CA ALA A 320 -20.40 -9.66 0.93
C ALA A 320 -21.09 -11.00 0.66
N GLU A 321 -22.32 -10.99 0.09
CA GLU A 321 -23.03 -12.20 -0.31
C GLU A 321 -22.28 -12.94 -1.42
N PHE A 322 -21.71 -12.22 -2.40
CA PHE A 322 -20.89 -12.84 -3.44
C PHE A 322 -19.69 -13.59 -2.85
N VAL A 323 -18.95 -12.97 -1.93
CA VAL A 323 -17.77 -13.61 -1.29
C VAL A 323 -18.19 -14.80 -0.41
N ARG A 324 -19.28 -14.67 0.35
CA ARG A 324 -19.80 -15.74 1.21
C ARG A 324 -20.19 -16.99 0.40
N ARG A 325 -20.93 -16.81 -0.69
CA ARG A 325 -21.36 -17.91 -1.58
C ARG A 325 -20.19 -18.48 -2.36
N LEU A 326 -19.30 -17.66 -2.90
CA LEU A 326 -18.11 -18.12 -3.61
C LEU A 326 -17.22 -19.01 -2.70
N TYR A 327 -17.10 -18.66 -1.43
CA TYR A 327 -16.39 -19.48 -0.47
C TYR A 327 -17.14 -20.81 -0.21
N ALA A 328 -18.42 -20.75 0.12
CA ALA A 328 -19.22 -21.93 0.44
C ALA A 328 -19.30 -22.93 -0.72
N GLU A 329 -19.52 -22.45 -1.95
CA GLU A 329 -19.78 -23.29 -3.12
C GLU A 329 -18.50 -23.69 -3.86
N TYR A 330 -17.49 -22.80 -3.92
CA TYR A 330 -16.29 -22.95 -4.74
C TYR A 330 -14.96 -22.90 -3.98
N ASN A 331 -14.99 -22.69 -2.67
CA ASN A 331 -13.82 -22.62 -1.78
C ASN A 331 -12.75 -21.62 -2.26
N VAL A 332 -13.19 -20.45 -2.74
CA VAL A 332 -12.34 -19.31 -3.13
C VAL A 332 -12.69 -18.11 -2.27
N LEU A 333 -11.67 -17.49 -1.67
CA LEU A 333 -11.82 -16.32 -0.80
C LEU A 333 -11.33 -15.05 -1.48
N GLY A 334 -12.23 -14.07 -1.65
CA GLY A 334 -11.94 -12.68 -1.94
C GLY A 334 -12.18 -11.77 -0.73
N LEU A 335 -12.04 -10.47 -0.90
CA LEU A 335 -12.35 -9.48 0.13
C LEU A 335 -13.45 -8.55 -0.38
N PRO A 336 -14.62 -8.46 0.33
CA PRO A 336 -15.68 -7.54 -0.06
C PRO A 336 -15.19 -6.10 -0.16
N GLY A 337 -15.55 -5.44 -1.24
CA GLY A 337 -15.10 -4.08 -1.52
C GLY A 337 -15.70 -3.05 -0.59
N SER A 338 -16.95 -3.24 -0.17
CA SER A 338 -17.62 -2.39 0.80
C SER A 338 -16.88 -2.30 2.15
N TYR A 339 -16.07 -3.32 2.49
CA TYR A 339 -15.24 -3.32 3.70
C TYR A 339 -14.00 -2.44 3.58
N LEU A 340 -13.59 -2.13 2.35
CA LEU A 340 -12.42 -1.30 2.03
C LEU A 340 -12.78 0.17 1.80
N ALA A 341 -14.05 0.54 1.92
CA ALA A 341 -14.55 1.89 1.68
C ALA A 341 -15.43 2.37 2.83
N ARG A 342 -15.80 3.64 2.77
CA ARG A 342 -16.82 4.24 3.65
C ARG A 342 -17.90 4.88 2.81
N SER A 343 -19.12 4.87 3.34
CA SER A 343 -20.24 5.58 2.69
C SER A 343 -20.07 7.10 2.84
N VAL A 344 -20.19 7.80 1.73
CA VAL A 344 -20.24 9.27 1.66
C VAL A 344 -21.52 9.64 0.92
N ASP A 345 -22.32 10.52 1.50
CA ASP A 345 -23.62 10.93 0.92
C ASP A 345 -24.54 9.72 0.55
N GLY A 346 -24.48 8.64 1.34
CA GLY A 346 -25.28 7.42 1.14
C GLY A 346 -24.68 6.38 0.18
N GLU A 347 -23.61 6.70 -0.53
CA GLU A 347 -22.96 5.80 -1.50
C GLU A 347 -21.64 5.24 -0.95
N ASN A 348 -21.46 3.92 -1.09
CA ASN A 348 -20.20 3.23 -0.79
C ASN A 348 -19.54 2.79 -2.10
N PRO A 349 -18.38 3.38 -2.51
CA PRO A 349 -17.74 3.07 -3.78
C PRO A 349 -17.17 1.64 -3.87
N GLY A 350 -17.10 0.94 -2.74
CA GLY A 350 -16.72 -0.49 -2.68
C GLY A 350 -17.90 -1.45 -2.84
N LYS A 351 -19.15 -0.95 -2.82
CA LYS A 351 -20.34 -1.78 -2.96
C LYS A 351 -20.37 -2.49 -4.31
N ASN A 352 -20.80 -3.75 -4.31
CA ASN A 352 -20.83 -4.63 -5.49
C ASN A 352 -19.44 -4.75 -6.16
N ARG A 353 -18.37 -4.75 -5.35
CA ARG A 353 -17.01 -5.01 -5.80
C ARG A 353 -16.31 -5.99 -4.87
N VAL A 354 -15.37 -6.75 -5.44
CA VAL A 354 -14.53 -7.68 -4.68
C VAL A 354 -13.08 -7.46 -5.05
N ARG A 355 -12.22 -7.39 -4.04
CA ARG A 355 -10.78 -7.38 -4.25
C ARG A 355 -10.25 -8.80 -4.25
N LEU A 356 -9.56 -9.18 -5.33
CA LEU A 356 -8.84 -10.44 -5.48
C LEU A 356 -7.34 -10.17 -5.59
N ALA A 357 -6.54 -10.74 -4.71
CA ALA A 357 -5.07 -10.62 -4.73
C ALA A 357 -4.46 -11.80 -5.49
N LEU A 358 -3.89 -11.58 -6.67
CA LEU A 358 -3.25 -12.62 -7.49
C LEU A 358 -1.84 -12.97 -6.97
N VAL A 359 -1.75 -13.29 -5.69
CA VAL A 359 -0.48 -13.62 -5.01
C VAL A 359 -0.16 -15.11 -5.01
N ALA A 360 -1.16 -15.98 -5.12
CA ALA A 360 -1.00 -17.43 -5.20
C ALA A 360 -0.14 -17.85 -6.42
N PRO A 361 0.37 -19.09 -6.48
CA PRO A 361 0.98 -19.61 -7.70
C PRO A 361 0.08 -19.44 -8.93
N ARG A 362 0.69 -19.33 -10.11
CA ARG A 362 -0.03 -19.05 -11.36
C ARG A 362 -1.21 -20.01 -11.59
N ASP A 363 -0.98 -21.31 -11.38
CA ASP A 363 -1.99 -22.34 -11.66
C ASP A 363 -3.16 -22.26 -10.64
N GLU A 364 -2.89 -21.90 -9.38
CA GLU A 364 -3.94 -21.62 -8.40
C GLU A 364 -4.73 -20.35 -8.74
N CYS A 365 -4.08 -19.32 -9.29
CA CYS A 365 -4.78 -18.12 -9.77
C CYS A 365 -5.70 -18.43 -10.96
N VAL A 366 -5.27 -19.29 -11.89
CA VAL A 366 -6.07 -19.75 -13.03
C VAL A 366 -7.24 -20.61 -12.56
N GLU A 367 -7.00 -21.53 -11.63
CA GLU A 367 -8.05 -22.36 -11.03
C GLU A 367 -9.09 -21.49 -10.30
N ALA A 368 -8.66 -20.52 -9.51
CA ALA A 368 -9.57 -19.58 -8.87
C ALA A 368 -10.40 -18.80 -9.91
N ALA A 369 -9.78 -18.34 -11.00
CA ALA A 369 -10.46 -17.63 -12.07
C ALA A 369 -11.54 -18.51 -12.74
N ASN A 370 -11.27 -19.80 -12.97
CA ASN A 370 -12.24 -20.75 -13.52
C ASN A 370 -13.43 -20.95 -12.56
N ARG A 371 -13.16 -21.12 -11.26
CA ARG A 371 -14.22 -21.29 -10.24
C ARG A 371 -15.08 -20.03 -10.10
N ILE A 372 -14.48 -18.85 -10.09
CA ILE A 372 -15.18 -17.56 -10.07
C ILE A 372 -16.07 -17.44 -11.30
N THR A 373 -15.58 -17.83 -12.48
CA THR A 373 -16.32 -17.82 -13.73
C THR A 373 -17.51 -18.78 -13.74
N GLN A 374 -17.32 -20.00 -13.21
CA GLN A 374 -18.39 -20.99 -13.05
C GLN A 374 -19.46 -20.48 -12.09
N PHE A 375 -19.06 -19.92 -10.95
CA PHE A 375 -19.98 -19.31 -9.99
C PHE A 375 -20.78 -18.15 -10.62
N ALA A 376 -20.09 -17.24 -11.30
CA ALA A 376 -20.74 -16.07 -11.92
C ALA A 376 -21.79 -16.42 -12.99
N ARG A 377 -21.65 -17.58 -13.67
CA ARG A 377 -22.62 -18.07 -14.64
C ARG A 377 -23.91 -18.65 -14.01
N GLN A 378 -23.91 -18.84 -12.70
CA GLN A 378 -25.06 -19.36 -11.94
C GLN A 378 -25.82 -18.25 -11.22
N LEU A 379 -25.31 -17.00 -11.27
CA LEU A 379 -25.95 -15.81 -10.70
C LEU A 379 -26.90 -15.16 -11.72
#